data_f70a93ddac86b348ac8015ae37a17d17
#
_entry.id   f70a93ddac86b348ac8015ae37a17d17
#
_cell.length_a   1.000
_cell.length_b   1.000
_cell.length_c   1.000
_cell.angle_alpha   90.00
_cell.angle_beta   90.00
_cell.angle_gamma   90.00
#
_symmetry.space_group_name_H-M   'P 1'
#
loop_
_entity.id
_entity.type
_entity.pdbx_description
1 polymer ?
#
loop_
_entity_poly.entity_id
_entity_poly.type
_entity_poly.pdbx_seq_one_letter_code
_entity_poly.pdbx_strand_id
1 'polypeptide(L)'
;MSGTERIQTGDQIKLFLADETIDGFRSGKKAQEVDLGAQHLSQAKRPTNGARQMPQAKRPTNGAQQMPQAKRLEKGARQGKIELQQGRYDRNLPPLQIVYEDAQFLVVNKPVGVLSQKADRNDRSIVEQITDYLADNAADDTFRPGICNRLDRNTSGLIVAGKTVRALQDMNKRFKERTICKYYLCVVHGSVSKKQYLKGYLEKDSRTNKVTVRQQPGPNSVPIATEYLPLQQGVYQGESFTLLQVHLITGKSHQIRAHLASIGHPLVGDVKYSTKRASAFDREQLHQRVQLLHAWQLIFTAHGKEYVWKAELPDNFAQVLRRLGMETEQNSI
;
A
#
# COMPACT_ATOMS: atom_id res chain seq x y z
N MET A 1 31.91 7.01 -2.79
CA MET A 1 31.71 8.16 -3.71
C MET A 1 30.21 8.39 -3.76
N SER A 2 29.72 9.46 -3.12
CA SER A 2 28.30 9.81 -3.16
C SER A 2 28.04 10.55 -4.47
N GLY A 3 27.50 9.85 -5.46
CA GLY A 3 27.08 10.43 -6.72
C GLY A 3 25.72 11.08 -6.59
N THR A 4 25.64 12.38 -6.41
CA THR A 4 24.46 13.14 -6.77
C THR A 4 24.43 13.29 -8.28
N GLU A 5 23.80 12.37 -8.99
CA GLU A 5 23.51 12.54 -10.41
C GLU A 5 22.54 13.71 -10.57
N ARG A 6 22.95 14.71 -11.35
CA ARG A 6 22.08 15.84 -11.72
C ARG A 6 21.30 15.44 -12.98
N ILE A 7 19.98 15.54 -12.91
CA ILE A 7 19.10 15.35 -14.07
C ILE A 7 19.45 16.37 -15.14
N GLN A 8 19.68 15.91 -16.38
CA GLN A 8 19.98 16.73 -17.53
C GLN A 8 18.79 16.80 -18.49
N THR A 9 18.79 17.81 -19.36
CA THR A 9 17.74 17.95 -20.40
C THR A 9 17.82 16.76 -21.36
N GLY A 10 16.78 15.94 -21.41
CA GLY A 10 16.71 14.72 -22.21
C GLY A 10 16.63 13.43 -21.38
N ASP A 11 16.84 13.49 -20.07
CA ASP A 11 16.69 12.32 -19.20
C ASP A 11 15.24 11.86 -19.11
N GLN A 12 15.03 10.57 -19.26
CA GLN A 12 13.71 9.96 -19.08
C GLN A 12 13.54 9.45 -17.66
N ILE A 13 12.70 10.13 -16.88
CA ILE A 13 12.34 9.71 -15.53
C ILE A 13 11.09 8.83 -15.61
N LYS A 14 11.21 7.55 -15.22
CA LYS A 14 10.06 6.64 -15.08
C LYS A 14 9.59 6.65 -13.64
N LEU A 15 8.41 7.24 -13.39
CA LEU A 15 7.76 7.21 -12.08
C LEU A 15 6.87 5.96 -11.97
N PHE A 16 7.11 5.15 -10.95
CA PHE A 16 6.28 3.98 -10.61
C PHE A 16 5.33 4.37 -9.48
N LEU A 17 4.17 4.91 -9.87
CA LEU A 17 3.13 5.33 -8.94
C LEU A 17 2.01 4.29 -8.89
N ALA A 18 1.38 4.12 -7.73
CA ALA A 18 0.16 3.33 -7.62
C ALA A 18 -0.96 3.97 -8.45
N ASP A 19 -1.88 3.16 -9.00
CA ASP A 19 -2.98 3.63 -9.85
C ASP A 19 -3.76 4.81 -9.24
N GLU A 20 -3.97 4.77 -7.92
CA GLU A 20 -4.65 5.87 -7.19
C GLU A 20 -3.87 7.20 -7.21
N THR A 21 -2.55 7.13 -7.24
CA THR A 21 -1.69 8.32 -7.35
C THR A 21 -1.73 8.85 -8.78
N ILE A 22 -1.71 7.98 -9.78
CA ILE A 22 -1.84 8.34 -11.20
C ILE A 22 -3.23 8.94 -11.46
N ASP A 23 -4.29 8.35 -10.91
CA ASP A 23 -5.66 8.87 -11.02
C ASP A 23 -5.82 10.22 -10.31
N GLY A 24 -5.10 10.46 -9.22
CA GLY A 24 -5.00 11.75 -8.54
C GLY A 24 -4.41 12.84 -9.45
N PHE A 25 -3.38 12.53 -10.23
CA PHE A 25 -2.81 13.46 -11.22
C PHE A 25 -3.72 13.69 -12.42
N ARG A 26 -4.41 12.67 -12.92
CA ARG A 26 -5.35 12.78 -14.05
C ARG A 26 -6.61 13.58 -13.72
N SER A 27 -7.03 13.59 -12.46
CA SER A 27 -8.24 14.29 -12.00
C SER A 27 -8.05 15.80 -11.74
N GLY A 28 -6.90 16.36 -12.09
CA GLY A 28 -6.66 17.82 -12.04
C GLY A 28 -6.64 18.41 -10.63
N LYS A 29 -6.55 17.61 -9.57
CA LYS A 29 -6.23 18.12 -8.24
C LYS A 29 -4.78 18.57 -8.28
N LYS A 30 -4.56 19.90 -8.25
CA LYS A 30 -3.24 20.49 -8.05
C LYS A 30 -2.57 19.77 -6.89
N ALA A 31 -1.50 19.04 -7.20
CA ALA A 31 -0.56 18.60 -6.20
C ALA A 31 -0.10 19.89 -5.49
N GLN A 32 -0.18 19.95 -4.16
CA GLN A 32 0.59 20.93 -3.41
C GLN A 32 2.03 20.71 -3.86
N GLU A 33 2.63 21.75 -4.41
CA GLU A 33 4.02 21.77 -4.84
C GLU A 33 4.88 21.17 -3.74
N VAL A 34 5.45 20.01 -4.02
CA VAL A 34 6.65 19.58 -3.33
C VAL A 34 7.71 20.54 -3.87
N ASP A 35 8.10 21.49 -3.04
CA ASP A 35 9.19 22.44 -3.30
C ASP A 35 10.49 21.67 -3.51
N LEU A 36 10.72 21.27 -4.74
CA LEU A 36 12.01 20.82 -5.25
C LEU A 36 12.66 22.04 -5.82
N GLY A 37 13.32 22.84 -4.97
CA GLY A 37 14.19 23.98 -5.23
C GLY A 37 14.64 24.24 -6.69
N ALA A 38 13.72 24.49 -7.59
CA ALA A 38 13.95 24.89 -8.97
C ALA A 38 13.48 26.34 -9.15
N GLN A 39 14.10 27.24 -8.40
CA GLN A 39 14.14 28.66 -8.77
C GLN A 39 15.34 28.87 -9.68
N HIS A 40 15.08 29.52 -10.80
CA HIS A 40 15.96 30.01 -11.87
C HIS A 40 16.12 29.10 -13.10
N LEU A 41 15.16 29.24 -14.00
CA LEU A 41 15.42 29.23 -15.45
C LEU A 41 14.21 29.81 -16.20
N SER A 42 14.08 31.14 -16.18
CA SER A 42 13.35 31.85 -17.25
C SER A 42 14.01 33.20 -17.47
N GLN A 43 14.36 33.44 -18.73
CA GLN A 43 14.87 34.64 -19.37
C GLN A 43 16.38 34.67 -19.60
N ALA A 44 16.82 34.08 -20.70
CA ALA A 44 18.00 34.49 -21.42
C ALA A 44 17.57 34.95 -22.81
N LYS A 45 17.40 36.29 -22.95
CA LYS A 45 17.40 36.97 -24.26
C LYS A 45 18.81 36.95 -24.83
N ARG A 46 18.93 36.67 -26.15
CA ARG A 46 20.19 36.74 -26.91
C ARG A 46 20.78 38.15 -26.83
N PRO A 47 22.13 38.30 -26.63
CA PRO A 47 22.81 39.58 -26.83
C PRO A 47 23.29 39.69 -28.26
N THR A 48 23.02 40.85 -28.85
CA THR A 48 23.61 41.39 -30.06
C THR A 48 25.02 41.92 -29.76
N ASN A 49 25.91 41.79 -30.76
CA ASN A 49 27.28 42.25 -30.78
C ASN A 49 27.51 43.71 -30.37
N GLY A 50 28.56 43.93 -29.58
CA GLY A 50 29.12 45.27 -29.35
C GLY A 50 30.41 45.20 -28.57
N ALA A 51 31.54 45.26 -29.31
CA ALA A 51 32.89 45.37 -28.76
C ALA A 51 33.12 46.69 -28.04
N ARG A 52 33.71 46.68 -26.84
CA ARG A 52 34.57 47.77 -26.32
C ARG A 52 35.33 47.37 -25.05
N GLN A 53 36.63 47.36 -25.22
CA GLN A 53 37.78 47.77 -24.39
C GLN A 53 37.74 47.61 -22.86
N MET A 54 38.73 46.88 -22.36
CA MET A 54 39.23 46.86 -20.98
C MET A 54 39.86 48.16 -20.55
N PRO A 55 39.89 48.47 -19.26
CA PRO A 55 41.02 49.12 -18.61
C PRO A 55 41.66 48.23 -17.49
N GLN A 56 42.95 48.50 -17.36
CA GLN A 56 43.95 47.80 -16.60
C GLN A 56 43.86 47.92 -15.07
N ALA A 57 44.48 46.98 -14.43
CA ALA A 57 44.67 46.76 -13.01
C ALA A 57 45.44 47.89 -12.29
N LYS A 58 45.09 48.11 -11.01
CA LYS A 58 46.02 48.67 -10.01
C LYS A 58 46.02 47.75 -8.78
N ARG A 59 47.22 47.23 -8.45
CA ARG A 59 47.53 46.63 -7.14
C ARG A 59 47.69 47.72 -6.09
N PRO A 60 47.37 47.46 -4.84
CA PRO A 60 48.07 48.12 -3.72
C PRO A 60 48.73 47.09 -2.80
N THR A 61 49.83 47.59 -2.31
CA THR A 61 50.90 47.16 -1.47
C THR A 61 50.54 46.68 -0.08
N ASN A 62 51.45 45.83 0.43
CA ASN A 62 51.72 45.30 1.75
C ASN A 62 51.25 46.08 2.98
N GLY A 63 50.60 45.38 3.91
CA GLY A 63 50.53 45.75 5.34
C GLY A 63 50.51 44.50 6.15
N ALA A 64 51.66 44.15 6.74
CA ALA A 64 51.81 43.07 7.67
C ALA A 64 51.16 43.44 9.02
N GLN A 65 50.22 42.64 9.52
CA GLN A 65 49.85 42.64 10.91
C GLN A 65 49.76 41.24 11.47
N GLN A 66 50.29 41.08 12.67
CA GLN A 66 50.63 39.91 13.42
C GLN A 66 49.47 38.95 13.69
N MET A 67 49.71 37.64 13.52
CA MET A 67 48.84 36.55 13.97
C MET A 67 48.92 36.37 15.50
N PRO A 68 47.80 36.14 16.17
CA PRO A 68 47.80 35.59 17.53
C PRO A 68 47.91 34.05 17.42
N GLN A 69 48.67 33.50 18.38
CA GLN A 69 49.06 32.11 18.55
C GLN A 69 47.85 31.15 18.55
N ALA A 70 47.94 30.10 17.74
CA ALA A 70 47.06 28.96 17.72
C ALA A 70 47.16 28.17 19.03
N LYS A 71 46.09 28.12 19.82
CA LYS A 71 45.90 27.14 20.88
C LYS A 71 45.61 25.78 20.23
N ARG A 72 46.48 24.83 20.49
CA ARG A 72 46.42 23.41 20.16
C ARG A 72 45.15 22.82 20.78
N LEU A 73 44.12 22.55 19.99
CA LEU A 73 42.96 21.78 20.40
C LEU A 73 43.20 20.33 20.00
N GLU A 74 43.22 19.49 21.03
CA GLU A 74 43.38 18.04 20.91
C GLU A 74 42.27 17.40 20.09
N LYS A 75 42.67 16.43 19.27
CA LYS A 75 41.82 15.56 18.49
C LYS A 75 40.91 14.72 19.39
N GLY A 76 39.68 15.15 19.60
CA GLY A 76 38.59 14.29 20.01
C GLY A 76 37.80 13.89 18.76
N ALA A 77 38.03 12.69 18.27
CA ALA A 77 37.16 12.07 17.26
C ALA A 77 35.79 11.84 17.87
N ARG A 78 34.87 12.78 17.73
CA ARG A 78 33.46 12.52 17.92
C ARG A 78 32.94 11.81 16.67
N GLN A 79 32.88 10.48 16.73
CA GLN A 79 31.95 9.71 15.94
C GLN A 79 30.57 10.31 16.17
N GLY A 80 30.09 11.07 15.19
CA GLY A 80 28.70 11.46 15.10
C GLY A 80 27.89 10.19 14.84
N LYS A 81 27.45 9.52 15.91
CA LYS A 81 26.27 8.68 15.84
C LYS A 81 25.15 9.59 15.31
N ILE A 82 24.71 9.34 14.10
CA ILE A 82 23.41 9.80 13.66
C ILE A 82 22.44 9.09 14.59
N GLU A 83 22.04 9.76 15.66
CA GLU A 83 20.84 9.40 16.40
C GLU A 83 19.70 9.58 15.39
N LEU A 84 19.35 8.47 14.72
CA LEU A 84 18.02 8.30 14.19
C LEU A 84 17.10 8.63 15.36
N GLN A 85 16.47 9.81 15.30
CA GLN A 85 15.39 10.14 16.21
C GLN A 85 14.42 8.99 16.10
N GLN A 86 14.44 8.12 17.12
CA GLN A 86 13.44 7.11 17.37
C GLN A 86 12.14 7.87 17.57
N GLY A 87 11.45 8.17 16.48
CA GLY A 87 10.05 8.52 16.55
C GLY A 87 9.41 7.45 17.41
N ARG A 88 8.56 7.86 18.36
CA ARG A 88 7.82 6.97 19.26
C ARG A 88 7.03 5.98 18.41
N TYR A 89 7.67 4.90 18.02
CA TYR A 89 7.01 3.78 17.41
C TYR A 89 6.08 3.19 18.45
N ASP A 90 4.81 3.13 18.11
CA ASP A 90 3.85 2.38 18.92
C ASP A 90 4.33 0.92 18.94
N ARG A 91 4.94 0.52 20.08
CA ARG A 91 5.53 -0.81 20.30
C ARG A 91 4.46 -1.92 20.31
N ASN A 92 3.16 -1.57 20.13
CA ASN A 92 2.03 -2.46 20.27
C ASN A 92 1.56 -3.10 18.94
N LEU A 93 2.26 -2.92 17.82
CA LEU A 93 1.93 -3.69 16.64
C LEU A 93 2.37 -5.15 16.82
N PRO A 94 1.52 -6.12 16.41
CA PRO A 94 1.91 -7.53 16.46
C PRO A 94 3.15 -7.77 15.59
N PRO A 95 3.96 -8.79 15.92
CA PRO A 95 5.12 -9.18 15.13
C PRO A 95 4.75 -9.43 13.66
N LEU A 96 5.69 -9.18 12.76
CA LEU A 96 5.52 -9.44 11.34
C LEU A 96 5.33 -10.95 11.10
N GLN A 97 4.19 -11.34 10.55
CA GLN A 97 3.91 -12.74 10.20
C GLN A 97 4.38 -13.01 8.77
N ILE A 98 5.54 -13.66 8.63
CA ILE A 98 6.13 -14.01 7.34
C ILE A 98 5.48 -15.28 6.82
N VAL A 99 4.93 -15.23 5.60
CA VAL A 99 4.34 -16.37 4.88
C VAL A 99 5.34 -16.99 3.92
N TYR A 100 6.15 -16.16 3.28
CA TYR A 100 7.18 -16.60 2.33
C TYR A 100 8.28 -15.56 2.25
N GLU A 101 9.51 -16.01 2.13
CA GLU A 101 10.66 -15.15 1.89
C GLU A 101 11.70 -15.85 1.00
N ASP A 102 12.21 -15.11 0.01
CA ASP A 102 13.38 -15.50 -0.78
C ASP A 102 14.28 -14.29 -1.06
N ALA A 103 15.20 -14.40 -2.01
CA ALA A 103 16.09 -13.31 -2.38
C ALA A 103 15.36 -12.14 -3.08
N GLN A 104 14.14 -12.36 -3.61
CA GLN A 104 13.41 -11.38 -4.42
C GLN A 104 12.18 -10.83 -3.70
N PHE A 105 11.47 -11.66 -2.93
CA PHE A 105 10.17 -11.34 -2.34
C PHE A 105 10.14 -11.62 -0.84
N LEU A 106 9.39 -10.78 -0.15
CA LEU A 106 8.89 -11.01 1.20
C LEU A 106 7.37 -10.96 1.15
N VAL A 107 6.71 -12.02 1.59
CA VAL A 107 5.25 -12.10 1.66
C VAL A 107 4.83 -12.22 3.11
N VAL A 108 3.93 -11.35 3.53
CA VAL A 108 3.50 -11.27 4.92
C VAL A 108 1.99 -11.39 5.05
N ASN A 109 1.54 -11.92 6.17
CA ASN A 109 0.14 -11.92 6.57
C ASN A 109 -0.16 -10.67 7.40
N LYS A 110 -0.72 -9.64 6.77
CA LYS A 110 -1.07 -8.38 7.44
C LYS A 110 -2.22 -8.60 8.43
N PRO A 111 -2.08 -8.24 9.70
CA PRO A 111 -3.16 -8.35 10.65
C PRO A 111 -4.27 -7.30 10.41
N VAL A 112 -5.44 -7.54 10.99
CA VAL A 112 -6.55 -6.57 11.06
C VAL A 112 -6.11 -5.32 11.83
N GLY A 113 -6.60 -4.15 11.43
CA GLY A 113 -6.35 -2.87 12.11
C GLY A 113 -5.07 -2.15 11.68
N VAL A 114 -4.12 -2.85 11.04
CA VAL A 114 -2.85 -2.27 10.55
C VAL A 114 -3.03 -1.69 9.16
N LEU A 115 -2.48 -0.48 8.93
CA LEU A 115 -2.47 0.15 7.62
C LEU A 115 -1.46 -0.55 6.68
N SER A 116 -1.77 -0.60 5.39
CA SER A 116 -0.79 -1.02 4.37
C SER A 116 0.30 0.02 4.20
N GLN A 117 -0.08 1.30 4.13
CA GLN A 117 0.81 2.46 4.04
C GLN A 117 0.30 3.54 5.01
N LYS A 118 1.18 4.42 5.47
CA LYS A 118 0.80 5.57 6.30
C LYS A 118 -0.25 6.44 5.61
N ALA A 119 -1.24 6.89 6.36
CA ALA A 119 -2.13 7.98 5.98
C ALA A 119 -1.63 9.31 6.57
N ASP A 120 -1.05 9.25 7.79
CA ASP A 120 -0.45 10.37 8.51
C ASP A 120 0.98 10.07 8.96
N ARG A 121 1.75 11.12 9.32
CA ARG A 121 3.15 10.99 9.78
C ARG A 121 3.30 10.09 11.01
N ASN A 122 2.30 10.07 11.87
CA ASN A 122 2.30 9.31 13.12
C ASN A 122 1.74 7.88 12.98
N ASP A 123 1.18 7.54 11.82
CA ASP A 123 0.67 6.21 11.57
C ASP A 123 1.81 5.19 11.46
N ARG A 124 1.58 4.00 11.97
CA ARG A 124 2.39 2.82 11.65
C ARG A 124 1.71 2.00 10.58
N SER A 125 2.52 1.46 9.68
CA SER A 125 2.02 0.65 8.58
C SER A 125 2.85 -0.61 8.41
N ILE A 126 2.32 -1.58 7.67
CA ILE A 126 3.05 -2.81 7.35
C ILE A 126 4.32 -2.53 6.54
N VAL A 127 4.31 -1.46 5.71
CA VAL A 127 5.52 -1.05 4.96
C VAL A 127 6.67 -0.74 5.89
N GLU A 128 6.43 -0.06 7.02
CA GLU A 128 7.49 0.27 7.96
C GLU A 128 8.01 -0.97 8.68
N GLN A 129 7.10 -1.86 9.13
CA GLN A 129 7.52 -3.13 9.72
C GLN A 129 8.38 -3.96 8.76
N ILE A 130 8.01 -4.00 7.47
CA ILE A 130 8.78 -4.67 6.42
C ILE A 130 10.13 -3.97 6.23
N THR A 131 10.16 -2.64 6.22
CA THR A 131 11.39 -1.87 6.04
C THR A 131 12.33 -2.10 7.22
N ASP A 132 11.84 -2.05 8.46
CA ASP A 132 12.62 -2.31 9.66
C ASP A 132 13.19 -3.75 9.64
N TYR A 133 12.35 -4.74 9.34
CA TYR A 133 12.75 -6.15 9.23
C TYR A 133 13.86 -6.37 8.18
N LEU A 134 13.74 -5.75 7.02
CA LEU A 134 14.71 -5.92 5.95
C LEU A 134 15.98 -5.08 6.17
N ALA A 135 15.91 -3.95 6.86
CA ALA A 135 17.08 -3.15 7.21
C ALA A 135 18.03 -3.90 8.14
N ASP A 136 17.50 -4.66 9.10
CA ASP A 136 18.29 -5.50 9.99
C ASP A 136 19.02 -6.65 9.26
N ASN A 137 18.57 -6.99 8.04
CA ASN A 137 19.06 -8.10 7.22
C ASN A 137 19.70 -7.65 5.89
N ALA A 138 19.84 -6.34 5.63
CA ALA A 138 20.31 -5.81 4.34
C ALA A 138 21.84 -5.64 4.33
N ALA A 139 22.46 -6.20 3.28
CA ALA A 139 23.86 -5.94 2.96
C ALA A 139 24.10 -4.61 2.22
N ASP A 140 23.02 -3.92 1.77
CA ASP A 140 23.08 -2.70 0.96
C ASP A 140 22.02 -1.68 1.42
N ASP A 141 22.48 -0.49 1.81
CA ASP A 141 21.68 0.58 2.44
C ASP A 141 20.94 1.47 1.41
N THR A 142 21.02 1.13 0.12
CA THR A 142 20.54 2.02 -0.95
C THR A 142 19.12 1.74 -1.43
N PHE A 143 18.59 0.52 -1.23
CA PHE A 143 17.25 0.13 -1.66
C PHE A 143 16.24 0.14 -0.50
N ARG A 144 15.15 0.88 -0.67
CA ARG A 144 14.00 0.81 0.24
C ARG A 144 12.96 -0.16 -0.31
N PRO A 145 12.62 -1.22 0.43
CA PRO A 145 11.60 -2.16 0.02
C PRO A 145 10.24 -1.49 -0.11
N GLY A 146 9.46 -1.92 -1.11
CA GLY A 146 8.12 -1.42 -1.35
C GLY A 146 7.10 -2.55 -1.44
N ILE A 147 5.86 -2.28 -1.04
CA ILE A 147 4.76 -3.23 -1.21
C ILE A 147 4.16 -3.16 -2.62
N CYS A 148 3.78 -4.31 -3.16
CA CYS A 148 3.25 -4.45 -4.51
C CYS A 148 1.71 -4.42 -4.55
N ASN A 149 1.05 -4.64 -3.41
CA ASN A 149 -0.41 -4.57 -3.27
C ASN A 149 -0.78 -3.93 -1.92
N ARG A 150 -2.02 -3.47 -1.82
CA ARG A 150 -2.55 -2.84 -0.62
C ARG A 150 -3.83 -3.52 -0.19
N LEU A 151 -4.06 -3.55 1.10
CA LEU A 151 -5.30 -3.96 1.74
C LEU A 151 -5.85 -2.79 2.56
N ASP A 152 -7.17 -2.76 2.74
CA ASP A 152 -7.81 -1.83 3.66
C ASP A 152 -7.27 -2.04 5.10
N ARG A 153 -7.35 -1.03 5.96
CA ARG A 153 -6.89 -1.13 7.36
C ARG A 153 -7.39 -2.41 8.04
N ASN A 154 -8.68 -2.69 7.91
CA ASN A 154 -9.34 -3.80 8.58
C ASN A 154 -9.45 -5.08 7.73
N THR A 155 -8.83 -5.13 6.57
CA THR A 155 -8.67 -6.35 5.78
C THR A 155 -7.33 -6.99 6.14
N SER A 156 -7.35 -8.24 6.53
CA SER A 156 -6.15 -9.05 6.81
C SER A 156 -5.68 -9.82 5.58
N GLY A 157 -4.49 -10.42 5.66
CA GLY A 157 -3.99 -11.35 4.65
C GLY A 157 -2.78 -10.87 3.87
N LEU A 158 -2.56 -11.45 2.71
CA LEU A 158 -1.32 -11.38 1.96
C LEU A 158 -0.98 -9.99 1.44
N ILE A 159 0.20 -9.51 1.83
CA ILE A 159 0.91 -8.39 1.23
C ILE A 159 2.26 -8.88 0.73
N VAL A 160 2.59 -8.49 -0.51
CA VAL A 160 3.84 -8.82 -1.17
C VAL A 160 4.73 -7.58 -1.20
N ALA A 161 5.97 -7.73 -0.77
CA ALA A 161 7.03 -6.73 -0.89
C ALA A 161 8.15 -7.24 -1.80
N GLY A 162 8.68 -6.34 -2.64
CA GLY A 162 9.89 -6.61 -3.41
C GLY A 162 11.12 -6.28 -2.57
N LYS A 163 12.09 -7.20 -2.51
CA LYS A 163 13.38 -7.02 -1.81
C LYS A 163 14.45 -6.37 -2.71
N THR A 164 14.17 -6.26 -4.01
CA THR A 164 15.01 -5.59 -5.01
C THR A 164 14.16 -4.72 -5.93
N VAL A 165 14.77 -3.72 -6.56
CA VAL A 165 14.08 -2.86 -7.54
C VAL A 165 13.45 -3.71 -8.66
N ARG A 166 14.19 -4.68 -9.19
CA ARG A 166 13.72 -5.57 -10.26
C ARG A 166 12.52 -6.40 -9.82
N ALA A 167 12.58 -7.01 -8.63
CA ALA A 167 11.47 -7.80 -8.09
C ALA A 167 10.21 -6.95 -7.86
N LEU A 168 10.39 -5.74 -7.30
CA LEU A 168 9.30 -4.79 -7.10
C LEU A 168 8.66 -4.39 -8.43
N GLN A 169 9.44 -4.08 -9.46
CA GLN A 169 8.95 -3.71 -10.78
C GLN A 169 8.21 -4.87 -11.47
N ASP A 170 8.77 -6.09 -11.44
CA ASP A 170 8.15 -7.28 -12.05
C ASP A 170 6.80 -7.59 -11.37
N MET A 171 6.76 -7.58 -10.04
CA MET A 171 5.52 -7.85 -9.31
C MET A 171 4.46 -6.77 -9.54
N ASN A 172 4.84 -5.48 -9.52
CA ASN A 172 3.92 -4.38 -9.84
C ASN A 172 3.36 -4.49 -11.26
N LYS A 173 4.19 -4.89 -12.23
CA LYS A 173 3.74 -5.17 -13.61
C LYS A 173 2.70 -6.27 -13.62
N ARG A 174 2.94 -7.39 -12.92
CA ARG A 174 2.00 -8.53 -12.82
C ARG A 174 0.67 -8.12 -12.19
N PHE A 175 0.68 -7.34 -11.12
CA PHE A 175 -0.55 -6.79 -10.52
C PHE A 175 -1.31 -5.89 -11.48
N LYS A 176 -0.61 -5.03 -12.23
CA LYS A 176 -1.19 -4.12 -13.22
C LYS A 176 -1.79 -4.89 -14.42
N GLU A 177 -1.09 -5.90 -14.91
CA GLU A 177 -1.51 -6.76 -16.02
C GLU A 177 -2.54 -7.82 -15.60
N ARG A 178 -2.82 -7.93 -14.28
CA ARG A 178 -3.76 -8.90 -13.71
C ARG A 178 -3.40 -10.36 -13.99
N THR A 179 -2.12 -10.66 -14.07
CA THR A 179 -1.60 -12.03 -14.24
C THR A 179 -1.49 -12.77 -12.90
N ILE A 180 -1.85 -12.10 -11.79
CA ILE A 180 -1.92 -12.68 -10.44
C ILE A 180 -3.40 -12.91 -10.09
N CYS A 181 -3.74 -14.16 -9.82
CA CYS A 181 -5.04 -14.50 -9.25
C CYS A 181 -5.05 -14.16 -7.76
N LYS A 182 -6.05 -13.40 -7.32
CA LYS A 182 -6.22 -12.93 -5.95
C LYS A 182 -7.49 -13.49 -5.38
N TYR A 183 -7.36 -14.38 -4.39
CA TYR A 183 -8.50 -14.99 -3.73
C TYR A 183 -8.61 -14.47 -2.30
N TYR A 184 -9.83 -14.12 -1.94
CA TYR A 184 -10.19 -13.65 -0.61
C TYR A 184 -11.20 -14.61 -0.01
N LEU A 185 -11.20 -14.72 1.32
CA LEU A 185 -12.30 -15.32 2.09
C LEU A 185 -13.07 -14.20 2.77
N CYS A 186 -14.39 -14.31 2.75
CA CYS A 186 -15.25 -13.38 3.48
C CYS A 186 -16.53 -14.07 3.95
N VAL A 187 -17.10 -13.59 5.04
CA VAL A 187 -18.43 -14.00 5.53
C VAL A 187 -19.42 -12.91 5.20
N VAL A 188 -20.53 -13.28 4.57
CA VAL A 188 -21.61 -12.36 4.21
C VAL A 188 -22.92 -12.72 4.90
N HIS A 189 -23.78 -11.73 5.08
CA HIS A 189 -25.17 -11.92 5.47
C HIS A 189 -25.99 -12.55 4.35
N GLY A 190 -26.90 -13.44 4.72
CA GLY A 190 -27.81 -14.13 3.81
C GLY A 190 -27.26 -15.44 3.24
N SER A 191 -28.15 -16.21 2.64
CA SER A 191 -27.86 -17.47 1.98
C SER A 191 -27.50 -17.24 0.52
N VAL A 192 -26.28 -17.60 0.13
CA VAL A 192 -25.78 -17.55 -1.24
C VAL A 192 -25.51 -18.97 -1.70
N SER A 193 -26.24 -19.43 -2.74
CA SER A 193 -26.21 -20.83 -3.16
C SER A 193 -25.44 -21.09 -4.47
N LYS A 194 -25.11 -20.03 -5.22
CA LYS A 194 -24.52 -20.18 -6.58
C LYS A 194 -23.30 -19.30 -6.75
N LYS A 195 -22.32 -19.83 -7.48
CA LYS A 195 -21.19 -19.05 -8.00
C LYS A 195 -21.72 -17.95 -8.94
N GLN A 196 -21.19 -16.74 -8.83
CA GLN A 196 -21.53 -15.64 -9.73
C GLN A 196 -20.30 -14.81 -10.11
N TYR A 197 -20.38 -14.24 -11.30
CA TYR A 197 -19.46 -13.27 -11.84
C TYR A 197 -20.15 -11.91 -11.92
N LEU A 198 -19.73 -10.99 -11.08
CA LEU A 198 -20.31 -9.66 -10.98
C LEU A 198 -19.50 -8.67 -11.82
N LYS A 199 -20.20 -7.87 -12.63
CA LYS A 199 -19.66 -6.71 -13.33
C LYS A 199 -20.39 -5.45 -12.87
N GLY A 200 -19.70 -4.32 -12.94
CA GLY A 200 -20.28 -3.03 -12.61
C GLY A 200 -19.28 -1.92 -12.75
N TYR A 201 -19.68 -0.75 -12.30
CA TYR A 201 -18.87 0.46 -12.29
C TYR A 201 -18.81 0.99 -10.87
N LEU A 202 -17.60 1.30 -10.40
CA LEU A 202 -17.35 1.79 -9.05
C LEU A 202 -17.05 3.29 -9.11
N GLU A 203 -17.85 4.05 -8.38
CA GLU A 203 -17.67 5.49 -8.21
C GLU A 203 -17.25 5.80 -6.78
N LYS A 204 -16.18 6.58 -6.60
CA LYS A 204 -15.65 6.94 -5.30
C LYS A 204 -16.07 8.35 -4.91
N ASP A 205 -16.71 8.48 -3.74
CA ASP A 205 -16.88 9.77 -3.08
C ASP A 205 -15.62 10.07 -2.23
N SER A 206 -14.85 11.04 -2.64
CA SER A 206 -13.62 11.43 -1.96
C SER A 206 -13.83 12.06 -0.59
N ARG A 207 -15.01 12.65 -0.31
CA ARG A 207 -15.32 13.32 0.97
C ARG A 207 -15.59 12.30 2.07
N THR A 208 -16.34 11.25 1.74
CA THR A 208 -16.73 10.20 2.70
C THR A 208 -15.83 8.97 2.61
N ASN A 209 -14.94 8.93 1.63
CA ASN A 209 -14.15 7.75 1.28
C ASN A 209 -15.03 6.50 1.12
N LYS A 210 -16.28 6.66 0.65
CA LYS A 210 -17.23 5.59 0.35
C LYS A 210 -17.27 5.36 -1.16
N VAL A 211 -17.45 4.13 -1.58
CA VAL A 211 -17.66 3.81 -2.99
C VAL A 211 -19.08 3.29 -3.21
N THR A 212 -19.60 3.58 -4.40
CA THR A 212 -20.93 3.11 -4.84
C THR A 212 -20.76 2.28 -6.10
N VAL A 213 -21.46 1.16 -6.17
CA VAL A 213 -21.50 0.32 -7.38
C VAL A 213 -22.71 0.71 -8.22
N ARG A 214 -22.48 0.88 -9.53
CA ARG A 214 -23.50 1.18 -10.55
C ARG A 214 -23.48 0.12 -11.63
N GLN A 215 -24.62 -0.12 -12.24
CA GLN A 215 -24.74 -1.03 -13.40
C GLN A 215 -24.33 -0.35 -14.71
N GLN A 216 -24.46 0.97 -14.80
CA GLN A 216 -24.10 1.79 -15.96
C GLN A 216 -22.91 2.69 -15.63
N PRO A 217 -22.04 3.02 -16.59
CA PRO A 217 -20.93 3.93 -16.38
C PRO A 217 -21.42 5.33 -15.99
N GLY A 218 -20.76 5.94 -15.02
CA GLY A 218 -20.91 7.34 -14.63
C GLY A 218 -19.64 8.14 -14.94
N PRO A 219 -19.68 9.49 -14.84
CA PRO A 219 -18.57 10.37 -15.26
C PRO A 219 -17.20 10.04 -14.62
N ASN A 220 -17.21 9.60 -13.35
CA ASN A 220 -15.99 9.29 -12.57
C ASN A 220 -15.95 7.84 -12.13
N SER A 221 -16.69 6.97 -12.79
CA SER A 221 -16.74 5.57 -12.46
C SER A 221 -15.69 4.75 -13.21
N VAL A 222 -15.20 3.68 -12.56
CA VAL A 222 -14.25 2.75 -13.15
C VAL A 222 -14.87 1.35 -13.23
N PRO A 223 -14.63 0.59 -14.31
CA PRO A 223 -15.17 -0.76 -14.43
C PRO A 223 -14.56 -1.69 -13.39
N ILE A 224 -15.39 -2.52 -12.78
CA ILE A 224 -15.01 -3.53 -11.80
C ILE A 224 -15.55 -4.90 -12.17
N ALA A 225 -14.81 -5.94 -11.78
CA ALA A 225 -15.21 -7.34 -11.92
C ALA A 225 -14.79 -8.13 -10.67
N THR A 226 -15.72 -8.93 -10.16
CA THR A 226 -15.53 -9.78 -8.97
C THR A 226 -16.26 -11.09 -9.21
N GLU A 227 -15.61 -12.21 -9.01
CA GLU A 227 -16.25 -13.53 -9.03
C GLU A 227 -16.30 -14.07 -7.60
N TYR A 228 -17.38 -14.76 -7.23
CA TYR A 228 -17.42 -15.46 -5.96
C TYR A 228 -17.98 -16.88 -6.06
N LEU A 229 -17.54 -17.72 -5.16
CA LEU A 229 -17.98 -19.09 -4.98
C LEU A 229 -18.42 -19.27 -3.52
N PRO A 230 -19.68 -19.66 -3.25
CA PRO A 230 -20.09 -20.04 -1.89
C PRO A 230 -19.41 -21.36 -1.51
N LEU A 231 -18.80 -21.37 -0.30
CA LEU A 231 -18.10 -22.53 0.23
C LEU A 231 -18.97 -23.24 1.28
N GLN A 232 -19.48 -22.49 2.25
CA GLN A 232 -20.28 -23.04 3.35
C GLN A 232 -21.40 -22.06 3.72
N GLN A 233 -22.48 -22.60 4.29
CA GLN A 233 -23.58 -21.82 4.84
C GLN A 233 -23.79 -22.19 6.31
N GLY A 234 -24.20 -21.21 7.09
CA GLY A 234 -24.51 -21.38 8.50
C GLY A 234 -25.70 -20.53 8.90
N VAL A 235 -26.34 -20.94 9.99
CA VAL A 235 -27.44 -20.20 10.61
C VAL A 235 -27.10 -19.95 12.07
N TYR A 236 -27.27 -18.72 12.52
CA TYR A 236 -27.06 -18.36 13.90
C TYR A 236 -28.16 -17.38 14.36
N GLN A 237 -28.86 -17.73 15.42
CA GLN A 237 -30.00 -16.95 15.95
C GLN A 237 -31.04 -16.54 14.89
N GLY A 238 -31.36 -17.47 13.97
CA GLY A 238 -32.33 -17.25 12.91
C GLY A 238 -31.85 -16.44 11.70
N GLU A 239 -30.64 -15.90 11.73
CA GLU A 239 -30.03 -15.22 10.59
C GLU A 239 -29.12 -16.19 9.80
N SER A 240 -29.15 -16.08 8.48
CA SER A 240 -28.33 -16.92 7.58
C SER A 240 -27.04 -16.20 7.20
N PHE A 241 -25.98 -16.96 7.04
CA PHE A 241 -24.66 -16.48 6.64
C PHE A 241 -24.04 -17.40 5.60
N THR A 242 -23.13 -16.86 4.79
CA THR A 242 -22.39 -17.65 3.82
C THR A 242 -20.90 -17.28 3.85
N LEU A 243 -20.05 -18.30 3.93
CA LEU A 243 -18.61 -18.16 3.67
C LEU A 243 -18.39 -18.18 2.16
N LEU A 244 -17.79 -17.14 1.62
CA LEU A 244 -17.46 -17.01 0.20
C LEU A 244 -15.96 -17.04 -0.03
N GLN A 245 -15.55 -17.74 -1.08
CA GLN A 245 -14.28 -17.48 -1.77
C GLN A 245 -14.52 -16.44 -2.87
N VAL A 246 -13.76 -15.38 -2.86
CA VAL A 246 -13.90 -14.26 -3.81
C VAL A 246 -12.65 -14.15 -4.67
N HIS A 247 -12.78 -14.30 -5.99
CA HIS A 247 -11.72 -13.99 -6.94
C HIS A 247 -11.81 -12.51 -7.34
N LEU A 248 -10.84 -11.72 -6.88
CA LEU A 248 -10.78 -10.28 -7.15
C LEU A 248 -10.09 -10.02 -8.49
N ILE A 249 -10.85 -9.87 -9.57
CA ILE A 249 -10.33 -9.68 -10.93
C ILE A 249 -9.77 -8.27 -11.11
N THR A 250 -10.53 -7.25 -10.73
CA THR A 250 -10.05 -5.87 -10.59
C THR A 250 -9.80 -5.57 -9.11
N GLY A 251 -8.90 -4.63 -8.80
CA GLY A 251 -8.53 -4.32 -7.40
C GLY A 251 -8.72 -2.84 -7.11
N LYS A 252 -9.95 -2.39 -6.86
CA LYS A 252 -10.26 -1.01 -6.45
C LYS A 252 -10.59 -0.95 -4.96
N SER A 253 -10.37 0.21 -4.35
CA SER A 253 -10.66 0.44 -2.92
C SER A 253 -12.07 0.00 -2.56
N HIS A 254 -12.22 -0.76 -1.49
CA HIS A 254 -13.47 -1.31 -0.97
C HIS A 254 -14.29 -2.14 -1.99
N GLN A 255 -13.71 -2.57 -3.11
CA GLN A 255 -14.48 -3.20 -4.20
C GLN A 255 -15.31 -4.40 -3.74
N ILE A 256 -14.71 -5.40 -3.10
CA ILE A 256 -15.43 -6.60 -2.62
C ILE A 256 -16.59 -6.19 -1.70
N ARG A 257 -16.30 -5.32 -0.75
CA ARG A 257 -17.26 -4.83 0.26
C ARG A 257 -18.48 -4.18 -0.37
N ALA A 258 -18.25 -3.22 -1.27
CA ALA A 258 -19.34 -2.52 -1.96
C ALA A 258 -20.06 -3.40 -2.97
N HIS A 259 -19.33 -4.28 -3.69
CA HIS A 259 -19.93 -5.14 -4.72
C HIS A 259 -20.87 -6.17 -4.12
N LEU A 260 -20.46 -6.86 -3.03
CA LEU A 260 -21.32 -7.82 -2.34
C LEU A 260 -22.50 -7.14 -1.64
N ALA A 261 -22.28 -5.98 -1.02
CA ALA A 261 -23.37 -5.19 -0.44
C ALA A 261 -24.39 -4.72 -1.49
N SER A 262 -23.97 -4.40 -2.72
CA SER A 262 -24.86 -3.94 -3.79
C SER A 262 -25.83 -5.02 -4.30
N ILE A 263 -25.52 -6.29 -4.03
CA ILE A 263 -26.39 -7.43 -4.36
C ILE A 263 -27.12 -7.99 -3.14
N GLY A 264 -27.14 -7.25 -2.00
CA GLY A 264 -27.87 -7.63 -0.81
C GLY A 264 -27.13 -8.53 0.18
N HIS A 265 -25.85 -8.80 -0.05
CA HIS A 265 -25.00 -9.65 0.78
C HIS A 265 -23.84 -8.87 1.40
N PRO A 266 -24.06 -7.92 2.32
CA PRO A 266 -22.97 -7.18 2.95
C PRO A 266 -22.10 -8.11 3.80
N LEU A 267 -20.84 -7.75 3.95
CA LEU A 267 -19.91 -8.51 4.80
C LEU A 267 -20.28 -8.37 6.29
N VAL A 268 -20.13 -9.45 7.02
CA VAL A 268 -20.21 -9.44 8.49
C VAL A 268 -19.15 -8.50 9.05
N GLY A 269 -19.58 -7.62 9.98
CA GLY A 269 -18.71 -6.62 10.61
C GLY A 269 -18.44 -5.37 9.78
N ASP A 270 -19.00 -5.23 8.58
CA ASP A 270 -18.77 -4.06 7.74
C ASP A 270 -19.74 -2.92 8.05
N VAL A 271 -19.38 -2.06 9.01
CA VAL A 271 -20.20 -0.91 9.43
C VAL A 271 -20.41 0.13 8.31
N LYS A 272 -19.63 0.09 7.23
CA LYS A 272 -19.68 1.11 6.16
C LYS A 272 -20.68 0.77 5.05
N TYR A 273 -20.83 -0.52 4.75
CA TYR A 273 -21.67 -1.01 3.65
C TYR A 273 -22.84 -1.87 4.09
N SER A 274 -22.91 -2.23 5.36
CA SER A 274 -24.01 -3.00 5.95
C SER A 274 -25.19 -2.12 6.36
N THR A 275 -26.34 -2.74 6.60
CA THR A 275 -27.49 -2.07 7.19
C THR A 275 -27.27 -1.84 8.69
N LYS A 276 -28.00 -0.88 9.28
CA LYS A 276 -27.94 -0.64 10.73
C LYS A 276 -28.30 -1.90 11.54
N ARG A 277 -29.33 -2.66 11.10
CA ARG A 277 -29.75 -3.92 11.73
C ARG A 277 -28.66 -4.96 11.70
N ALA A 278 -28.06 -5.24 10.53
CA ALA A 278 -27.00 -6.22 10.39
C ALA A 278 -25.75 -5.81 11.21
N SER A 279 -25.34 -4.53 11.16
CA SER A 279 -24.22 -4.04 11.97
C SER A 279 -24.46 -4.14 13.48
N ALA A 280 -25.72 -3.95 13.96
CA ALA A 280 -26.06 -4.15 15.36
C ALA A 280 -25.97 -5.63 15.73
N PHE A 281 -26.52 -6.52 14.91
CA PHE A 281 -26.41 -7.96 15.09
C PHE A 281 -24.96 -8.43 15.15
N ASP A 282 -24.12 -8.00 14.20
CA ASP A 282 -22.69 -8.34 14.16
C ASP A 282 -21.98 -7.96 15.46
N ARG A 283 -22.24 -6.75 15.96
CA ARG A 283 -21.64 -6.26 17.19
C ARG A 283 -22.12 -7.00 18.44
N GLU A 284 -23.41 -7.25 18.53
CA GLU A 284 -24.07 -7.76 19.74
C GLU A 284 -24.03 -9.28 19.83
N GLN A 285 -24.22 -9.96 18.71
CA GLN A 285 -24.34 -11.41 18.68
C GLN A 285 -23.05 -12.12 18.23
N LEU A 286 -22.32 -11.55 17.26
CA LEU A 286 -21.09 -12.12 16.76
C LEU A 286 -19.85 -11.49 17.39
N HIS A 287 -19.98 -10.39 18.17
CA HIS A 287 -18.89 -9.60 18.73
C HIS A 287 -17.91 -9.09 17.66
N GLN A 288 -18.42 -8.86 16.45
CA GLN A 288 -17.65 -8.44 15.29
C GLN A 288 -17.90 -6.96 14.96
N ARG A 289 -16.79 -6.17 14.86
CA ARG A 289 -16.85 -4.72 14.62
C ARG A 289 -16.08 -4.29 13.37
N VAL A 290 -15.42 -5.22 12.71
CA VAL A 290 -14.66 -5.01 11.49
C VAL A 290 -15.00 -6.08 10.47
N GLN A 291 -14.96 -5.72 9.19
CA GLN A 291 -15.34 -6.64 8.11
C GLN A 291 -14.54 -7.95 8.15
N LEU A 292 -15.24 -9.08 8.10
CA LEU A 292 -14.62 -10.38 7.90
C LEU A 292 -14.24 -10.55 6.42
N LEU A 293 -13.07 -10.03 6.08
CA LEU A 293 -12.46 -10.06 4.75
C LEU A 293 -10.97 -10.33 4.89
N HIS A 294 -10.50 -11.39 4.24
CA HIS A 294 -9.13 -11.86 4.34
C HIS A 294 -8.55 -12.16 2.95
N ALA A 295 -7.44 -11.52 2.59
CA ALA A 295 -6.69 -11.79 1.38
C ALA A 295 -5.93 -13.11 1.55
N TRP A 296 -6.62 -14.21 1.24
CA TRP A 296 -6.24 -15.55 1.62
C TRP A 296 -5.16 -16.15 0.73
N GLN A 297 -5.28 -16.02 -0.61
CA GLN A 297 -4.41 -16.73 -1.54
C GLN A 297 -4.02 -15.86 -2.73
N LEU A 298 -2.76 -15.94 -3.14
CA LEU A 298 -2.22 -15.41 -4.38
C LEU A 298 -1.64 -16.54 -5.22
N ILE A 299 -2.00 -16.58 -6.52
CA ILE A 299 -1.48 -17.57 -7.47
C ILE A 299 -0.95 -16.83 -8.70
N PHE A 300 0.27 -17.15 -9.11
CA PHE A 300 0.85 -16.63 -10.35
C PHE A 300 1.97 -17.54 -10.86
N THR A 301 2.27 -17.44 -12.16
CA THR A 301 3.37 -18.17 -12.80
C THR A 301 4.52 -17.22 -13.12
N ALA A 302 5.73 -17.55 -12.72
CA ALA A 302 6.94 -16.83 -13.06
C ALA A 302 8.07 -17.81 -13.38
N HIS A 303 8.82 -17.55 -14.45
CA HIS A 303 9.95 -18.37 -14.89
C HIS A 303 9.60 -19.87 -15.03
N GLY A 304 8.40 -20.18 -15.53
CA GLY A 304 7.91 -21.53 -15.71
C GLY A 304 7.50 -22.25 -14.42
N LYS A 305 7.55 -21.57 -13.25
CA LYS A 305 7.14 -22.11 -11.94
C LYS A 305 5.86 -21.43 -11.48
N GLU A 306 4.92 -22.21 -10.96
CA GLU A 306 3.74 -21.69 -10.28
C GLU A 306 4.07 -21.37 -8.83
N TYR A 307 3.64 -20.21 -8.38
CA TYR A 307 3.71 -19.76 -6.99
C TYR A 307 2.31 -19.71 -6.41
N VAL A 308 2.13 -20.38 -5.28
CA VAL A 308 0.87 -20.37 -4.53
C VAL A 308 1.21 -19.97 -3.10
N TRP A 309 0.77 -18.77 -2.70
CA TRP A 309 0.93 -18.29 -1.33
C TRP A 309 -0.42 -18.26 -0.65
N LYS A 310 -0.50 -18.81 0.55
CA LYS A 310 -1.71 -18.81 1.38
C LYS A 310 -1.41 -18.19 2.73
N ALA A 311 -2.30 -17.34 3.23
CA ALA A 311 -2.24 -16.78 4.58
C ALA A 311 -3.22 -17.50 5.51
N GLU A 312 -2.80 -17.71 6.75
CA GLU A 312 -3.66 -18.23 7.80
C GLU A 312 -4.74 -17.23 8.18
N LEU A 313 -5.94 -17.72 8.47
CA LEU A 313 -7.05 -16.89 8.94
C LEU A 313 -6.73 -16.28 10.31
N PRO A 314 -7.09 -15.01 10.54
CA PRO A 314 -6.97 -14.42 11.86
C PRO A 314 -7.97 -15.03 12.85
N ASP A 315 -7.61 -15.07 14.12
CA ASP A 315 -8.40 -15.71 15.19
C ASP A 315 -9.84 -15.24 15.25
N ASN A 316 -10.08 -13.94 15.11
CA ASN A 316 -11.43 -13.39 15.12
C ASN A 316 -12.30 -13.93 13.96
N PHE A 317 -11.70 -14.17 12.80
CA PHE A 317 -12.39 -14.76 11.66
C PHE A 317 -12.73 -16.23 11.95
N ALA A 318 -11.76 -17.02 12.40
CA ALA A 318 -11.94 -18.41 12.77
C ALA A 318 -12.98 -18.58 13.91
N GLN A 319 -12.99 -17.68 14.89
CA GLN A 319 -13.99 -17.70 15.98
C GLN A 319 -15.43 -17.49 15.47
N VAL A 320 -15.62 -16.55 14.54
CA VAL A 320 -16.94 -16.33 13.94
C VAL A 320 -17.36 -17.54 13.11
N LEU A 321 -16.47 -18.13 12.29
CA LEU A 321 -16.83 -19.35 11.54
C LEU A 321 -17.30 -20.47 12.46
N ARG A 322 -16.57 -20.76 13.54
CA ARG A 322 -17.01 -21.77 14.54
C ARG A 322 -18.36 -21.45 15.14
N ARG A 323 -18.64 -20.16 15.45
CA ARG A 323 -19.92 -19.74 16.01
C ARG A 323 -21.09 -19.93 15.03
N LEU A 324 -20.81 -19.79 13.72
CA LEU A 324 -21.77 -20.01 12.65
C LEU A 324 -21.92 -21.49 12.26
N GLY A 325 -21.20 -22.41 12.92
CA GLY A 325 -21.19 -23.84 12.56
C GLY A 325 -20.46 -24.14 11.25
N MET A 326 -19.55 -23.23 10.83
CA MET A 326 -18.73 -23.38 9.63
C MET A 326 -17.37 -23.91 10.04
N GLU A 327 -16.93 -25.00 9.43
CA GLU A 327 -15.64 -25.61 9.74
C GLU A 327 -14.50 -24.88 9.01
N THR A 328 -13.39 -24.69 9.73
CA THR A 328 -12.13 -24.24 9.18
C THR A 328 -11.19 -25.44 9.06
N GLU A 329 -11.49 -26.42 8.23
CA GLU A 329 -10.47 -27.36 7.85
C GLU A 329 -9.42 -26.57 7.04
N GLN A 330 -8.31 -26.25 7.69
CA GLN A 330 -7.17 -25.58 7.08
C GLN A 330 -6.56 -26.36 5.90
N ASN A 331 -6.96 -27.62 5.73
CA ASN A 331 -6.51 -28.53 4.68
C ASN A 331 -7.52 -28.79 3.55
N SER A 332 -8.74 -28.23 3.61
CA SER A 332 -9.83 -28.52 2.65
C SER A 332 -10.25 -27.32 1.79
N ILE A 333 -9.57 -26.15 1.91
CA ILE A 333 -9.85 -24.98 1.10
C ILE A 333 -8.68 -24.63 0.18
#